data_fde32a05d8f80afd40c68646db46a697
#
_entry.id   fde32a05d8f80afd40c68646db46a697
#
_cell.length_a   1.000
_cell.length_b   1.000
_cell.length_c   1.000
_cell.angle_alpha   90.00
_cell.angle_beta   90.00
_cell.angle_gamma   90.00
#
_symmetry.space_group_name_H-M   'P 1'
#
loop_
_entity.id
_entity.type
_entity.pdbx_description
1 polymer ?
#
loop_
_entity_poly.entity_id
_entity_poly.type
_entity_poly.pdbx_seq_one_letter_code
_entity_poly.pdbx_strand_id
1 'polypeptide(L)'
;MGRFRTERDSDYFKVVDDAINAYTWAAVVKLQERKVVEEVLGPVGQGKEAKLVLARRGDGTYAVLKIFYPVPVRFVKSRYSYILGDPRFRGLKISDQLHLVETWCRKEFGNLSRAYSAGVRVPRPYGFYRNVLVMQFIGVDRNPAPLLAEVGLEGIDDVDHVFYEVVKNLEKTYIAAGLVHGDLSPFNVLYDGENPWFIDWGSAVRRGHPKELEYLRRDVERVLEFFGNPLPPHELFKRLVERGAWRGRVDVDEKGWLLVGGRRLLE
;
A
#
# COMPACT_ATOMS: atom_id res chain seq x y z
N MET A 1 29.99 -24.53 3.64
CA MET A 1 28.97 -25.31 2.89
C MET A 1 27.77 -25.52 3.80
N GLY A 2 26.78 -24.63 3.73
CA GLY A 2 25.56 -24.72 4.52
C GLY A 2 24.63 -25.76 3.91
N ARG A 3 24.24 -26.75 4.69
CA ARG A 3 23.25 -27.77 4.31
C ARG A 3 21.89 -27.07 4.14
N PHE A 4 21.42 -26.97 2.91
CA PHE A 4 20.03 -26.67 2.61
C PHE A 4 19.16 -27.81 3.17
N ARG A 5 18.28 -27.52 4.10
CA ARG A 5 17.24 -28.45 4.59
C ARG A 5 16.10 -28.49 3.56
N THR A 6 16.24 -29.32 2.54
CA THR A 6 15.36 -29.35 1.38
C THR A 6 14.13 -30.26 1.49
N GLU A 7 14.06 -31.17 2.44
CA GLU A 7 12.95 -32.15 2.51
C GLU A 7 11.74 -31.72 3.36
N ARG A 8 11.93 -30.89 4.39
CA ARG A 8 10.81 -30.31 5.14
C ARG A 8 10.17 -29.09 4.45
N ASP A 9 10.91 -28.43 3.61
CA ASP A 9 10.43 -27.25 2.90
C ASP A 9 9.46 -27.60 1.75
N SER A 10 9.65 -28.76 1.08
CA SER A 10 8.79 -29.16 -0.05
C SER A 10 7.35 -29.47 0.34
N ASP A 11 7.12 -30.04 1.52
CA ASP A 11 5.76 -30.35 2.02
C ASP A 11 5.06 -29.11 2.58
N TYR A 12 5.81 -28.19 3.17
CA TYR A 12 5.29 -26.88 3.58
C TYR A 12 4.86 -26.04 2.39
N PHE A 13 5.58 -26.16 1.25
CA PHE A 13 5.27 -25.46 0.01
C PHE A 13 4.18 -26.11 -0.83
N LYS A 14 3.87 -27.37 -0.65
CA LYS A 14 2.67 -28.01 -1.23
C LYS A 14 1.36 -27.42 -0.68
N VAL A 15 1.40 -26.87 0.53
CA VAL A 15 0.28 -26.13 1.14
C VAL A 15 0.24 -24.68 0.67
N VAL A 16 1.34 -24.15 0.13
CA VAL A 16 1.48 -22.77 -0.39
C VAL A 16 1.08 -22.70 -1.86
N ASP A 17 0.27 -23.64 -2.31
CA ASP A 17 -0.57 -23.58 -3.50
C ASP A 17 0.01 -22.97 -4.80
N ASP A 18 -0.47 -23.35 -5.95
CA ASP A 18 -0.21 -22.97 -7.35
C ASP A 18 0.34 -21.55 -7.67
N ALA A 19 0.40 -20.65 -6.71
CA ALA A 19 0.93 -19.29 -6.86
C ALA A 19 2.46 -19.19 -6.72
N ILE A 20 3.14 -20.20 -6.16
CA ILE A 20 4.59 -20.23 -6.08
C ILE A 20 5.13 -21.12 -7.19
N ASN A 21 5.18 -20.57 -8.38
CA ASN A 21 5.90 -21.17 -9.49
C ASN A 21 7.42 -20.99 -9.31
N ALA A 22 8.22 -21.66 -10.14
CA ALA A 22 9.69 -21.58 -10.11
C ALA A 22 10.22 -20.12 -10.16
N TYR A 23 9.47 -19.21 -10.77
CA TYR A 23 9.79 -17.79 -10.87
C TYR A 23 9.74 -17.09 -9.51
N THR A 24 8.67 -17.29 -8.74
CA THR A 24 8.50 -16.72 -7.39
C THR A 24 9.49 -17.35 -6.41
N TRP A 25 9.69 -18.67 -6.50
CA TRP A 25 10.69 -19.37 -5.69
C TRP A 25 12.09 -18.79 -5.88
N ALA A 26 12.53 -18.60 -7.12
CA ALA A 26 13.82 -17.96 -7.41
C ALA A 26 13.90 -16.52 -6.84
N ALA A 27 12.77 -15.81 -6.75
CA ALA A 27 12.74 -14.50 -6.12
C ALA A 27 12.94 -14.59 -4.60
N VAL A 28 12.30 -15.54 -3.92
CA VAL A 28 12.46 -15.77 -2.48
C VAL A 28 13.90 -16.17 -2.15
N VAL A 29 14.47 -17.14 -2.89
CA VAL A 29 15.87 -17.56 -2.72
C VAL A 29 16.82 -16.37 -2.87
N LYS A 30 16.58 -15.51 -3.87
CA LYS A 30 17.42 -14.31 -4.07
C LYS A 30 17.33 -13.31 -2.92
N LEU A 31 16.16 -13.17 -2.29
CA LEU A 31 15.98 -12.33 -1.10
C LEU A 31 16.68 -12.92 0.13
N GLN A 32 16.73 -14.24 0.26
CA GLN A 32 17.51 -14.94 1.30
C GLN A 32 19.02 -14.77 1.09
N GLU A 33 19.51 -14.96 -0.13
CA GLU A 33 20.94 -14.70 -0.47
C GLU A 33 21.37 -13.26 -0.12
N ARG A 34 20.47 -12.29 -0.32
CA ARG A 34 20.68 -10.88 0.02
C ARG A 34 20.50 -10.59 1.52
N LYS A 35 20.20 -11.58 2.33
CA LYS A 35 19.92 -11.47 3.78
C LYS A 35 18.77 -10.50 4.13
N VAL A 36 17.85 -10.29 3.20
CA VAL A 36 16.63 -9.52 3.46
C VAL A 36 15.67 -10.35 4.32
N VAL A 37 15.64 -11.67 4.07
CA VAL A 37 14.86 -12.68 4.78
C VAL A 37 15.79 -13.85 5.12
N GLU A 38 15.61 -14.45 6.28
CA GLU A 38 16.34 -15.64 6.69
C GLU A 38 15.52 -16.92 6.48
N GLU A 39 14.29 -16.91 6.97
CA GLU A 39 13.40 -18.06 6.97
C GLU A 39 11.99 -17.67 6.55
N VAL A 40 11.35 -18.50 5.73
CA VAL A 40 9.93 -18.39 5.38
C VAL A 40 9.12 -19.30 6.28
N LEU A 41 8.11 -18.76 6.97
CA LEU A 41 7.38 -19.47 8.03
C LEU A 41 6.03 -20.03 7.55
N GLY A 42 5.28 -19.29 6.73
CA GLY A 42 3.98 -19.74 6.23
C GLY A 42 3.02 -18.62 5.89
N PRO A 43 1.85 -18.92 5.32
CA PRO A 43 0.87 -17.92 4.93
C PRO A 43 0.26 -17.24 6.17
N VAL A 44 0.03 -15.92 6.09
CA VAL A 44 -0.68 -15.11 7.10
C VAL A 44 -1.89 -14.39 6.51
N GLY A 45 -2.06 -14.42 5.21
CA GLY A 45 -3.22 -13.84 4.55
C GLY A 45 -3.17 -14.05 3.04
N GLN A 46 -4.34 -13.91 2.42
CA GLN A 46 -4.49 -13.99 0.97
C GLN A 46 -5.49 -12.96 0.49
N GLY A 47 -5.06 -12.12 -0.43
CA GLY A 47 -5.92 -11.17 -1.14
C GLY A 47 -6.14 -11.57 -2.60
N LYS A 48 -6.94 -10.77 -3.30
CA LYS A 48 -7.22 -10.97 -4.74
C LYS A 48 -5.97 -10.73 -5.62
N GLU A 49 -5.01 -9.96 -5.13
CA GLU A 49 -3.86 -9.48 -5.90
C GLU A 49 -2.53 -10.08 -5.46
N ALA A 50 -2.44 -10.56 -4.23
CA ALA A 50 -1.23 -11.10 -3.65
C ALA A 50 -1.50 -12.07 -2.51
N LYS A 51 -0.52 -12.94 -2.24
CA LYS A 51 -0.44 -13.78 -1.05
C LYS A 51 0.51 -13.13 -0.05
N LEU A 52 0.15 -13.18 1.23
CA LEU A 52 0.98 -12.70 2.32
C LEU A 52 1.58 -13.88 3.06
N VAL A 53 2.89 -13.91 3.15
CA VAL A 53 3.65 -15.00 3.77
C VAL A 53 4.52 -14.42 4.88
N LEU A 54 4.41 -14.98 6.08
CA LEU A 54 5.25 -14.62 7.21
C LEU A 54 6.67 -15.14 7.01
N ALA A 55 7.63 -14.33 7.39
CA ALA A 55 9.03 -14.69 7.37
C ALA A 55 9.75 -14.16 8.62
N ARG A 56 10.92 -14.70 8.89
CA ARG A 56 11.84 -14.20 9.92
C ARG A 56 13.08 -13.63 9.26
N ARG A 57 13.58 -12.54 9.80
CA ARG A 57 14.83 -11.90 9.40
C ARG A 57 15.98 -12.35 10.30
N GLY A 58 17.22 -12.14 9.88
CA GLY A 58 18.42 -12.52 10.61
C GLY A 58 18.60 -11.85 11.98
N ASP A 59 17.88 -10.75 12.22
CA ASP A 59 17.80 -10.07 13.52
C ASP A 59 16.70 -10.64 14.44
N GLY A 60 16.02 -11.71 14.02
CA GLY A 60 14.93 -12.36 14.75
C GLY A 60 13.56 -11.69 14.58
N THR A 61 13.47 -10.53 13.94
CA THR A 61 12.20 -9.83 13.72
C THR A 61 11.38 -10.50 12.62
N TYR A 62 10.05 -10.31 12.69
CA TYR A 62 9.16 -10.80 11.65
C TYR A 62 9.03 -9.83 10.48
N ALA A 63 8.84 -10.39 9.30
CA ALA A 63 8.57 -9.69 8.06
C ALA A 63 7.40 -10.36 7.32
N VAL A 64 6.80 -9.63 6.39
CA VAL A 64 5.82 -10.15 5.45
C VAL A 64 6.42 -10.11 4.05
N LEU A 65 6.31 -11.23 3.34
CA LEU A 65 6.49 -11.31 1.91
C LEU A 65 5.11 -11.11 1.26
N LYS A 66 4.93 -10.02 0.51
CA LYS A 66 3.77 -9.81 -0.35
C LYS A 66 4.13 -10.32 -1.73
N ILE A 67 3.58 -11.46 -2.09
CA ILE A 67 3.83 -12.19 -3.34
C ILE A 67 2.71 -11.86 -4.31
N PHE A 68 3.00 -11.06 -5.32
CA PHE A 68 2.01 -10.63 -6.31
C PHE A 68 1.72 -11.72 -7.33
N TYR A 69 0.43 -11.95 -7.61
CA TYR A 69 0.00 -12.86 -8.65
C TYR A 69 0.16 -12.26 -10.05
N PRO A 70 0.45 -13.08 -11.06
CA PRO A 70 0.29 -12.68 -12.46
C PRO A 70 -1.15 -12.23 -12.70
N VAL A 71 -1.34 -11.02 -13.18
CA VAL A 71 -2.67 -10.43 -13.35
C VAL A 71 -3.29 -10.90 -14.66
N PRO A 72 -4.51 -11.48 -14.66
CA PRO A 72 -5.22 -11.73 -15.89
C PRO A 72 -5.37 -10.45 -16.72
N VAL A 73 -5.25 -10.55 -18.04
CA VAL A 73 -5.27 -9.41 -19.00
C VAL A 73 -6.46 -8.47 -18.78
N ARG A 74 -7.62 -9.00 -18.36
CA ARG A 74 -8.83 -8.22 -18.07
C ARG A 74 -8.68 -7.20 -16.93
N PHE A 75 -7.76 -7.44 -15.97
CA PHE A 75 -7.50 -6.54 -14.84
C PHE A 75 -6.31 -5.60 -15.07
N VAL A 76 -5.62 -5.76 -16.17
CA VAL A 76 -4.48 -4.91 -16.53
C VAL A 76 -4.89 -3.45 -16.65
N LYS A 77 -6.08 -3.17 -17.21
CA LYS A 77 -6.58 -1.79 -17.42
C LYS A 77 -6.69 -0.99 -16.12
N SER A 78 -7.12 -1.60 -15.02
CA SER A 78 -7.25 -0.88 -13.74
C SER A 78 -5.88 -0.49 -13.17
N ARG A 79 -4.89 -1.38 -13.19
CA ARG A 79 -3.52 -1.09 -12.75
C ARG A 79 -2.80 -0.10 -13.66
N TYR A 80 -3.09 -0.15 -14.95
CA TYR A 80 -2.52 0.79 -15.92
C TYR A 80 -2.83 2.25 -15.58
N SER A 81 -4.03 2.56 -15.08
CA SER A 81 -4.41 3.93 -14.74
C SER A 81 -3.51 4.56 -13.67
N TYR A 82 -2.94 3.74 -12.77
CA TYR A 82 -2.01 4.17 -11.73
C TYR A 82 -0.54 4.21 -12.19
N ILE A 83 -0.24 3.58 -13.32
CA ILE A 83 1.10 3.60 -13.95
C ILE A 83 1.16 4.72 -15.01
N LEU A 84 0.07 4.84 -15.81
CA LEU A 84 -0.04 5.88 -16.84
C LEU A 84 -0.12 7.26 -16.19
N GLY A 85 0.74 8.16 -16.62
CA GLY A 85 0.86 9.50 -16.06
C GLY A 85 1.82 9.62 -14.88
N ASP A 86 2.30 8.51 -14.31
CA ASP A 86 3.39 8.54 -13.35
C ASP A 86 4.72 8.79 -14.07
N PRO A 87 5.45 9.88 -13.76
CA PRO A 87 6.69 10.23 -14.46
C PRO A 87 7.76 9.15 -14.42
N ARG A 88 7.74 8.28 -13.40
CA ARG A 88 8.70 7.16 -13.24
C ARG A 88 8.56 6.09 -14.31
N PHE A 89 7.40 6.01 -14.93
CA PHE A 89 7.07 4.98 -15.92
C PHE A 89 6.81 5.55 -17.32
N ARG A 90 7.21 6.83 -17.56
CA ARG A 90 7.07 7.47 -18.86
C ARG A 90 7.83 6.66 -19.92
N GLY A 91 7.14 6.25 -20.98
CA GLY A 91 7.72 5.45 -22.07
C GLY A 91 7.90 3.97 -21.75
N LEU A 92 7.50 3.49 -20.56
CA LEU A 92 7.54 2.07 -20.24
C LEU A 92 6.58 1.31 -21.15
N LYS A 93 7.13 0.37 -21.90
CA LYS A 93 6.35 -0.62 -22.66
C LYS A 93 6.29 -1.90 -21.83
N ILE A 94 5.09 -2.28 -21.41
CA ILE A 94 4.87 -3.53 -20.70
C ILE A 94 4.72 -4.63 -21.75
N SER A 95 5.71 -5.53 -21.79
CA SER A 95 5.80 -6.59 -22.82
C SER A 95 4.84 -7.75 -22.54
N ASP A 96 4.67 -8.08 -21.25
CA ASP A 96 3.93 -9.26 -20.82
C ASP A 96 3.43 -9.12 -19.36
N GLN A 97 2.75 -10.15 -18.86
CA GLN A 97 2.19 -10.17 -17.51
C GLN A 97 3.26 -10.15 -16.41
N LEU A 98 4.38 -10.83 -16.61
CA LEU A 98 5.45 -10.86 -15.61
C LEU A 98 6.08 -9.49 -15.46
N HIS A 99 6.35 -8.81 -16.59
CA HIS A 99 6.88 -7.44 -16.57
C HIS A 99 5.91 -6.46 -15.89
N LEU A 100 4.59 -6.62 -16.08
CA LEU A 100 3.59 -5.82 -15.37
C LEU A 100 3.66 -6.04 -13.87
N VAL A 101 3.70 -7.30 -13.42
CA VAL A 101 3.75 -7.66 -12.00
C VAL A 101 5.03 -7.16 -11.34
N GLU A 102 6.19 -7.30 -12.00
CA GLU A 102 7.45 -6.75 -11.51
C GLU A 102 7.41 -5.22 -11.40
N THR A 103 6.83 -4.57 -12.40
CA THR A 103 6.66 -3.10 -12.40
C THR A 103 5.75 -2.66 -11.26
N TRP A 104 4.65 -3.40 -11.02
CA TRP A 104 3.74 -3.14 -9.92
C TRP A 104 4.42 -3.32 -8.55
N CYS A 105 5.13 -4.43 -8.36
CA CYS A 105 5.91 -4.68 -7.14
C CYS A 105 6.94 -3.58 -6.87
N ARG A 106 7.70 -3.19 -7.91
CA ARG A 106 8.67 -2.08 -7.85
C ARG A 106 8.01 -0.76 -7.51
N LYS A 107 6.83 -0.49 -8.09
CA LYS A 107 6.05 0.73 -7.83
C LYS A 107 5.61 0.77 -6.37
N GLU A 108 5.04 -0.33 -5.86
CA GLU A 108 4.60 -0.41 -4.47
C GLU A 108 5.77 -0.25 -3.50
N PHE A 109 6.89 -0.95 -3.71
CA PHE A 109 8.09 -0.78 -2.90
C PHE A 109 8.59 0.68 -2.89
N GLY A 110 8.62 1.33 -4.06
CA GLY A 110 9.06 2.72 -4.18
C GLY A 110 8.13 3.71 -3.48
N ASN A 111 6.81 3.48 -3.52
CA ASN A 111 5.82 4.29 -2.82
C ASN A 111 5.91 4.09 -1.30
N LEU A 112 5.93 2.83 -0.85
CA LEU A 112 6.08 2.46 0.55
C LEU A 112 7.36 3.05 1.17
N SER A 113 8.50 2.94 0.45
CA SER A 113 9.78 3.49 0.89
C SER A 113 9.72 5.01 1.06
N ARG A 114 9.05 5.68 0.12
CA ARG A 114 8.88 7.13 0.16
C ARG A 114 7.97 7.57 1.31
N ALA A 115 6.87 6.88 1.53
CA ALA A 115 5.97 7.12 2.66
C ALA A 115 6.68 6.89 4.00
N TYR A 116 7.41 5.78 4.13
CA TYR A 116 8.22 5.48 5.32
C TYR A 116 9.24 6.57 5.61
N SER A 117 10.01 7.01 4.60
CA SER A 117 11.02 8.06 4.74
C SER A 117 10.43 9.43 5.10
N ALA A 118 9.17 9.66 4.77
CA ALA A 118 8.44 10.88 5.13
C ALA A 118 7.78 10.81 6.53
N GLY A 119 7.99 9.72 7.26
CA GLY A 119 7.44 9.52 8.60
C GLY A 119 5.94 9.20 8.62
N VAL A 120 5.38 8.71 7.51
CA VAL A 120 4.05 8.11 7.49
C VAL A 120 4.11 6.78 8.25
N ARG A 121 3.12 6.48 9.06
CA ARG A 121 3.04 5.20 9.77
C ARG A 121 2.63 4.09 8.80
N VAL A 122 3.65 3.41 8.29
CA VAL A 122 3.56 2.33 7.31
C VAL A 122 4.54 1.22 7.68
N PRO A 123 4.32 -0.02 7.28
CA PRO A 123 5.31 -1.08 7.45
C PRO A 123 6.66 -0.67 6.86
N ARG A 124 7.74 -0.85 7.62
CA ARG A 124 9.09 -0.58 7.11
C ARG A 124 9.38 -1.45 5.89
N PRO A 125 9.76 -0.88 4.73
CA PRO A 125 10.18 -1.66 3.57
C PRO A 125 11.59 -2.24 3.80
N TYR A 126 11.77 -3.53 3.53
CA TYR A 126 13.07 -4.18 3.66
C TYR A 126 13.73 -4.45 2.30
N GLY A 127 12.95 -4.73 1.26
CA GLY A 127 13.47 -4.99 -0.08
C GLY A 127 12.41 -5.57 -1.00
N PHE A 128 12.79 -5.77 -2.25
CA PHE A 128 11.98 -6.49 -3.22
C PHE A 128 12.85 -7.20 -4.24
N TYR A 129 12.29 -8.23 -4.85
CA TYR A 129 12.86 -8.85 -6.04
C TYR A 129 11.75 -9.46 -6.88
N ARG A 130 11.73 -9.17 -8.18
CA ARG A 130 10.67 -9.59 -9.11
C ARG A 130 9.27 -9.24 -8.57
N ASN A 131 8.45 -10.26 -8.32
CA ASN A 131 7.08 -10.16 -7.82
C ASN A 131 6.94 -10.28 -6.29
N VAL A 132 8.04 -10.22 -5.54
CA VAL A 132 8.05 -10.37 -4.07
C VAL A 132 8.53 -9.08 -3.42
N LEU A 133 7.67 -8.47 -2.61
CA LEU A 133 7.96 -7.33 -1.73
C LEU A 133 8.12 -7.83 -0.30
N VAL A 134 9.17 -7.37 0.40
CA VAL A 134 9.41 -7.68 1.81
C VAL A 134 9.27 -6.42 2.64
N MET A 135 8.42 -6.48 3.66
CA MET A 135 8.15 -5.36 4.58
C MET A 135 7.95 -5.84 6.01
N GLN A 136 7.95 -4.91 6.95
CA GLN A 136 7.71 -5.18 8.36
C GLN A 136 6.38 -5.90 8.57
N PHE A 137 6.37 -6.90 9.42
CA PHE A 137 5.14 -7.49 9.94
C PHE A 137 4.56 -6.59 11.02
N ILE A 138 3.29 -6.26 10.90
CA ILE A 138 2.53 -5.52 11.92
C ILE A 138 1.60 -6.52 12.59
N GLY A 139 1.79 -6.74 13.87
CA GLY A 139 1.03 -7.72 14.64
C GLY A 139 1.80 -8.20 15.87
N VAL A 140 1.21 -9.13 16.62
CA VAL A 140 1.78 -9.70 17.83
C VAL A 140 2.07 -11.19 17.61
N ASP A 141 3.24 -11.64 17.98
CA ASP A 141 3.74 -13.00 17.74
C ASP A 141 3.71 -13.37 16.25
N ARG A 142 2.74 -14.15 15.82
CA ARG A 142 2.52 -14.52 14.41
C ARG A 142 1.15 -14.14 13.90
N ASN A 143 0.38 -13.42 14.73
CA ASN A 143 -0.96 -12.97 14.40
C ASN A 143 -0.88 -11.55 13.82
N PRO A 144 -1.32 -11.34 12.58
CA PRO A 144 -1.34 -10.00 12.00
C PRO A 144 -2.31 -9.10 12.76
N ALA A 145 -1.99 -7.81 12.85
CA ALA A 145 -2.93 -6.81 13.31
C ALA A 145 -4.17 -6.82 12.40
N PRO A 146 -5.37 -6.68 12.94
CA PRO A 146 -6.60 -6.65 12.15
C PRO A 146 -6.67 -5.39 11.27
N LEU A 147 -7.49 -5.46 10.23
CA LEU A 147 -7.87 -4.30 9.45
C LEU A 147 -8.78 -3.38 10.27
N LEU A 148 -8.64 -2.08 10.10
CA LEU A 148 -9.51 -1.10 10.74
C LEU A 148 -11.00 -1.34 10.40
N ALA A 149 -11.28 -1.83 9.19
CA ALA A 149 -12.61 -2.25 8.77
C ALA A 149 -13.16 -3.47 9.53
N GLU A 150 -12.28 -4.36 10.02
CA GLU A 150 -12.68 -5.54 10.82
C GLU A 150 -12.90 -5.19 12.28
N VAL A 151 -12.15 -4.20 12.78
CA VAL A 151 -12.30 -3.70 14.15
C VAL A 151 -13.60 -2.91 14.32
N GLY A 152 -13.96 -2.10 13.30
CA GLY A 152 -15.08 -1.17 13.40
C GLY A 152 -14.82 -0.05 14.42
N LEU A 153 -15.72 0.93 14.52
CA LEU A 153 -15.58 2.00 15.52
C LEU A 153 -15.81 1.49 16.94
N GLU A 154 -16.63 0.47 17.09
CA GLU A 154 -16.97 -0.17 18.36
C GLU A 154 -15.82 -0.94 18.99
N GLY A 155 -14.83 -1.34 18.22
CA GLY A 155 -13.63 -2.03 18.70
C GLY A 155 -12.44 -1.11 18.96
N ILE A 156 -12.62 0.21 18.86
CA ILE A 156 -11.58 1.21 19.10
C ILE A 156 -11.84 1.89 20.44
N ASP A 157 -10.88 1.79 21.37
CA ASP A 157 -10.98 2.38 22.69
C ASP A 157 -11.00 3.93 22.65
N ASP A 158 -10.16 4.54 21.81
CA ASP A 158 -10.09 5.99 21.62
C ASP A 158 -10.21 6.34 20.12
N VAL A 159 -11.46 6.51 19.69
CA VAL A 159 -11.80 6.83 18.29
C VAL A 159 -11.22 8.18 17.87
N ASP A 160 -11.20 9.17 18.76
CA ASP A 160 -10.67 10.50 18.46
C ASP A 160 -9.17 10.46 18.23
N HIS A 161 -8.44 9.70 19.02
CA HIS A 161 -7.00 9.47 18.83
C HIS A 161 -6.71 8.78 17.48
N VAL A 162 -7.43 7.70 17.17
CA VAL A 162 -7.23 6.95 15.93
C VAL A 162 -7.58 7.83 14.71
N PHE A 163 -8.68 8.58 14.78
CA PHE A 163 -9.05 9.56 13.75
C PHE A 163 -7.93 10.59 13.53
N TYR A 164 -7.43 11.19 14.61
CA TYR A 164 -6.34 12.16 14.54
C TYR A 164 -5.09 11.57 13.87
N GLU A 165 -4.66 10.36 14.26
CA GLU A 165 -3.48 9.71 13.68
C GLU A 165 -3.71 9.31 12.20
N VAL A 166 -4.92 8.91 11.80
CA VAL A 166 -5.25 8.66 10.38
C VAL A 166 -5.14 9.94 9.56
N VAL A 167 -5.73 11.04 10.03
CA VAL A 167 -5.67 12.35 9.34
C VAL A 167 -4.21 12.85 9.26
N LYS A 168 -3.46 12.73 10.33
CA LYS A 168 -2.03 13.10 10.39
C LYS A 168 -1.18 12.26 9.42
N ASN A 169 -1.45 10.97 9.30
CA ASN A 169 -0.78 10.11 8.32
C ASN A 169 -1.17 10.48 6.88
N LEU A 170 -2.44 10.82 6.64
CA LEU A 170 -2.89 11.32 5.34
C LEU A 170 -2.21 12.66 4.98
N GLU A 171 -2.09 13.58 5.94
CA GLU A 171 -1.34 14.84 5.76
C GLU A 171 0.13 14.57 5.41
N LYS A 172 0.82 13.71 6.15
CA LYS A 172 2.21 13.34 5.86
C LYS A 172 2.35 12.69 4.49
N THR A 173 1.40 11.82 4.12
CA THR A 173 1.37 11.17 2.80
C THR A 173 1.33 12.20 1.68
N TYR A 174 0.41 13.16 1.76
CA TYR A 174 0.24 14.15 0.71
C TYR A 174 1.31 15.24 0.74
N ILE A 175 1.60 15.81 1.91
CA ILE A 175 2.46 16.98 2.04
C ILE A 175 3.94 16.59 2.05
N ALA A 176 4.34 15.66 2.93
CA ALA A 176 5.74 15.31 3.12
C ALA A 176 6.23 14.26 2.11
N ALA A 177 5.47 13.19 1.92
CA ALA A 177 5.84 12.16 0.94
C ALA A 177 5.56 12.59 -0.51
N GLY A 178 4.68 13.57 -0.74
CA GLY A 178 4.26 13.98 -2.08
C GLY A 178 3.58 12.83 -2.83
N LEU A 179 2.75 12.07 -2.12
CA LEU A 179 2.00 10.93 -2.61
C LEU A 179 0.50 11.13 -2.35
N VAL A 180 -0.32 10.51 -3.18
CA VAL A 180 -1.71 10.19 -2.88
C VAL A 180 -1.81 8.68 -2.82
N HIS A 181 -2.45 8.13 -1.80
CA HIS A 181 -2.57 6.68 -1.64
C HIS A 181 -3.37 6.05 -2.78
N GLY A 182 -4.45 6.72 -3.19
CA GLY A 182 -5.25 6.36 -4.37
C GLY A 182 -6.21 5.21 -4.15
N ASP A 183 -6.15 4.56 -2.99
CA ASP A 183 -7.11 3.54 -2.57
C ASP A 183 -7.17 3.44 -1.03
N LEU A 184 -7.01 4.58 -0.33
CA LEU A 184 -7.11 4.59 1.12
C LEU A 184 -8.56 4.33 1.54
N SER A 185 -8.71 3.39 2.44
CA SER A 185 -9.98 3.01 3.06
C SER A 185 -9.68 2.21 4.33
N PRO A 186 -10.67 1.95 5.21
CA PRO A 186 -10.46 1.10 6.40
C PRO A 186 -9.94 -0.31 6.10
N PHE A 187 -10.11 -0.79 4.85
CA PHE A 187 -9.58 -2.06 4.36
C PHE A 187 -8.09 -2.01 4.00
N ASN A 188 -7.49 -0.81 3.97
CA ASN A 188 -6.07 -0.59 3.70
C ASN A 188 -5.37 0.08 4.88
N VAL A 189 -5.92 -0.09 6.10
CA VAL A 189 -5.34 0.36 7.35
C VAL A 189 -5.37 -0.81 8.33
N LEU A 190 -4.19 -1.20 8.85
CA LEU A 190 -4.11 -2.10 10.01
C LEU A 190 -4.22 -1.29 11.29
N TYR A 191 -4.78 -1.89 12.34
CA TYR A 191 -4.86 -1.30 13.68
C TYR A 191 -4.16 -2.22 14.68
N ASP A 192 -3.11 -1.74 15.32
CA ASP A 192 -2.30 -2.56 16.25
C ASP A 192 -2.80 -2.55 17.69
N GLY A 193 -4.00 -1.95 17.92
CA GLY A 193 -4.59 -1.74 19.24
C GLY A 193 -4.39 -0.31 19.76
N GLU A 194 -3.50 0.46 19.14
CA GLU A 194 -3.21 1.85 19.50
C GLU A 194 -3.17 2.75 18.27
N ASN A 195 -2.49 2.32 17.22
CA ASN A 195 -2.15 3.16 16.08
C ASN A 195 -2.59 2.57 14.73
N PRO A 196 -3.02 3.43 13.77
CA PRO A 196 -3.31 3.02 12.40
C PRO A 196 -2.05 2.94 11.52
N TRP A 197 -1.93 1.88 10.73
CA TRP A 197 -0.83 1.63 9.79
C TRP A 197 -1.35 1.54 8.37
N PHE A 198 -0.95 2.45 7.49
CA PHE A 198 -1.37 2.43 6.09
C PHE A 198 -0.62 1.35 5.31
N ILE A 199 -1.37 0.49 4.62
CA ILE A 199 -0.85 -0.62 3.82
C ILE A 199 -1.35 -0.53 2.37
N ASP A 200 -0.81 -1.37 1.49
CA ASP A 200 -1.19 -1.47 0.07
C ASP A 200 -0.92 -0.21 -0.76
N TRP A 201 0.35 0.08 -0.97
CA TRP A 201 0.85 1.27 -1.68
C TRP A 201 0.93 1.11 -3.21
N GLY A 202 0.40 0.01 -3.76
CA GLY A 202 0.40 -0.26 -5.19
C GLY A 202 -0.34 0.80 -6.01
N SER A 203 -1.51 1.23 -5.53
CA SER A 203 -2.34 2.27 -6.18
C SER A 203 -1.82 3.69 -5.99
N ALA A 204 -0.87 3.92 -5.07
CA ALA A 204 -0.42 5.26 -4.76
C ALA A 204 0.28 5.93 -5.96
N VAL A 205 -0.05 7.20 -6.17
CA VAL A 205 0.50 8.03 -7.24
C VAL A 205 1.29 9.22 -6.68
N ARG A 206 2.26 9.72 -7.45
CA ARG A 206 2.98 10.94 -7.10
C ARG A 206 2.13 12.16 -7.39
N ARG A 207 2.36 13.21 -6.63
CA ARG A 207 1.83 14.54 -6.94
C ARG A 207 2.28 14.96 -8.34
N GLY A 208 1.37 15.61 -9.07
CA GLY A 208 1.51 15.90 -10.49
C GLY A 208 0.96 14.79 -11.41
N HIS A 209 0.42 13.70 -10.86
CA HIS A 209 -0.34 12.72 -11.64
C HIS A 209 -1.65 13.34 -12.15
N PRO A 210 -2.10 13.07 -13.41
CA PRO A 210 -3.31 13.67 -13.98
C PRO A 210 -4.57 13.49 -13.12
N LYS A 211 -4.65 12.40 -12.35
CA LYS A 211 -5.77 12.06 -11.46
C LYS A 211 -5.46 12.27 -9.98
N GLU A 212 -4.44 13.05 -9.65
CA GLU A 212 -4.00 13.28 -8.26
C GLU A 212 -5.15 13.71 -7.36
N LEU A 213 -5.84 14.78 -7.75
CA LEU A 213 -6.88 15.38 -6.93
C LEU A 213 -8.16 14.53 -6.87
N GLU A 214 -8.50 13.82 -7.94
CA GLU A 214 -9.60 12.83 -7.95
C GLU A 214 -9.35 11.73 -6.91
N TYR A 215 -8.12 11.18 -6.89
CA TYR A 215 -7.75 10.12 -5.96
C TYR A 215 -7.66 10.62 -4.52
N LEU A 216 -7.07 11.82 -4.30
CA LEU A 216 -7.00 12.41 -2.97
C LEU A 216 -8.39 12.66 -2.39
N ARG A 217 -9.33 13.19 -3.18
CA ARG A 217 -10.70 13.41 -2.75
C ARG A 217 -11.36 12.11 -2.31
N ARG A 218 -11.24 11.05 -3.11
CA ARG A 218 -11.78 9.73 -2.79
C ARG A 218 -11.18 9.14 -1.51
N ASP A 219 -9.87 9.29 -1.32
CA ASP A 219 -9.18 8.86 -0.10
C ASP A 219 -9.73 9.60 1.13
N VAL A 220 -9.91 10.92 1.04
CA VAL A 220 -10.50 11.76 2.10
C VAL A 220 -11.93 11.34 2.42
N GLU A 221 -12.79 11.20 1.40
CA GLU A 221 -14.20 10.82 1.56
C GLU A 221 -14.34 9.48 2.28
N ARG A 222 -13.61 8.45 1.85
CA ARG A 222 -13.66 7.10 2.46
C ARG A 222 -13.16 7.06 3.90
N VAL A 223 -12.12 7.84 4.21
CA VAL A 223 -11.63 7.96 5.59
C VAL A 223 -12.67 8.62 6.48
N LEU A 224 -13.22 9.76 6.04
CA LEU A 224 -14.20 10.48 6.84
C LEU A 224 -15.52 9.71 7.00
N GLU A 225 -15.98 9.04 5.94
CA GLU A 225 -17.17 8.20 5.98
C GLU A 225 -17.06 7.10 7.07
N PHE A 226 -15.91 6.44 7.19
CA PHE A 226 -15.67 5.45 8.22
C PHE A 226 -15.83 6.02 9.64
N PHE A 227 -15.35 7.23 9.89
CA PHE A 227 -15.44 7.91 11.19
C PHE A 227 -16.76 8.68 11.39
N GLY A 228 -17.80 8.46 10.55
CA GLY A 228 -19.08 9.13 10.67
C GLY A 228 -19.08 10.59 10.23
N ASN A 229 -18.12 10.99 9.39
CA ASN A 229 -17.97 12.35 8.86
C ASN A 229 -17.87 13.44 9.97
N PRO A 230 -16.87 13.35 10.89
CA PRO A 230 -16.72 14.31 11.99
C PRO A 230 -16.43 15.74 11.51
N LEU A 231 -16.04 15.89 10.24
CA LEU A 231 -15.90 17.17 9.56
C LEU A 231 -16.27 17.02 8.07
N PRO A 232 -16.66 18.11 7.38
CA PRO A 232 -16.99 18.07 5.96
C PRO A 232 -15.78 17.63 5.11
N PRO A 233 -15.92 16.64 4.21
CA PRO A 233 -14.81 16.14 3.39
C PRO A 233 -14.09 17.22 2.57
N HIS A 234 -14.81 18.21 2.09
CA HIS A 234 -14.24 19.32 1.31
C HIS A 234 -13.29 20.20 2.15
N GLU A 235 -13.53 20.34 3.45
CA GLU A 235 -12.64 21.13 4.33
C GLU A 235 -11.29 20.42 4.52
N LEU A 236 -11.30 19.13 4.82
CA LEU A 236 -10.04 18.37 4.94
C LEU A 236 -9.29 18.35 3.60
N PHE A 237 -10.00 18.11 2.50
CA PHE A 237 -9.40 18.14 1.17
C PHE A 237 -8.77 19.50 0.85
N LYS A 238 -9.51 20.58 1.04
CA LYS A 238 -9.02 21.95 0.83
C LYS A 238 -7.75 22.22 1.64
N ARG A 239 -7.79 21.88 2.95
CA ARG A 239 -6.62 22.02 3.84
C ARG A 239 -5.38 21.26 3.34
N LEU A 240 -5.57 20.04 2.85
CA LEU A 240 -4.48 19.23 2.30
C LEU A 240 -3.88 19.88 1.06
N VAL A 241 -4.72 20.31 0.11
CA VAL A 241 -4.29 20.91 -1.15
C VAL A 241 -3.57 22.24 -0.92
N GLU A 242 -4.10 23.12 -0.06
CA GLU A 242 -3.48 24.40 0.28
C GLU A 242 -2.11 24.22 0.97
N ARG A 243 -2.03 23.34 1.97
CA ARG A 243 -0.76 23.03 2.69
C ARG A 243 0.24 22.28 1.81
N GLY A 244 -0.25 21.52 0.84
CA GLY A 244 0.59 20.85 -0.14
C GLY A 244 1.23 21.79 -1.16
N ALA A 245 1.06 23.12 -1.03
CA ALA A 245 1.54 24.12 -1.97
C ALA A 245 1.09 23.84 -3.42
N TRP A 246 -0.17 23.46 -3.57
CA TRP A 246 -0.80 23.41 -4.88
C TRP A 246 -0.77 24.80 -5.50
N ARG A 247 -0.17 24.94 -6.70
CA ARG A 247 -0.02 26.25 -7.37
C ARG A 247 -1.24 26.67 -8.17
N GLY A 248 -2.29 25.86 -8.22
CA GLY A 248 -3.56 26.17 -8.87
C GLY A 248 -4.54 26.85 -7.91
N ARG A 249 -5.45 27.66 -8.45
CA ARG A 249 -6.56 28.21 -7.67
C ARG A 249 -7.55 27.09 -7.38
N VAL A 250 -7.87 26.90 -6.11
CA VAL A 250 -8.89 25.96 -5.65
C VAL A 250 -10.05 26.77 -5.11
N ASP A 251 -11.16 26.73 -5.81
CA ASP A 251 -12.42 27.34 -5.40
C ASP A 251 -13.44 26.25 -5.08
N VAL A 252 -14.52 26.60 -4.40
CA VAL A 252 -15.62 25.68 -4.07
C VAL A 252 -16.87 26.24 -4.75
N ASP A 253 -17.63 25.39 -5.46
CA ASP A 253 -18.91 25.80 -6.00
C ASP A 253 -20.00 25.86 -4.93
N GLU A 254 -21.20 26.34 -5.28
CA GLU A 254 -22.35 26.51 -4.38
C GLU A 254 -22.81 25.20 -3.72
N LYS A 255 -22.40 24.04 -4.24
CA LYS A 255 -22.69 22.69 -3.72
C LYS A 255 -21.55 22.09 -2.93
N GLY A 256 -20.47 22.85 -2.66
CA GLY A 256 -19.29 22.36 -1.97
C GLY A 256 -18.32 21.56 -2.84
N TRP A 257 -18.48 21.54 -4.17
CA TRP A 257 -17.57 20.86 -5.07
C TRP A 257 -16.35 21.71 -5.40
N LEU A 258 -15.22 21.07 -5.47
CA LEU A 258 -13.94 21.75 -5.75
C LEU A 258 -13.78 22.07 -7.22
N LEU A 259 -13.43 23.30 -7.46
CA LEU A 259 -13.06 23.83 -8.76
C LEU A 259 -11.54 24.03 -8.81
N VAL A 260 -10.88 23.40 -9.75
CA VAL A 260 -9.46 23.62 -10.03
C VAL A 260 -9.32 24.33 -11.36
N GLY A 261 -8.81 25.56 -11.31
CA GLY A 261 -8.73 26.40 -12.50
C GLY A 261 -10.09 26.71 -13.12
N GLY A 262 -11.16 26.78 -12.29
CA GLY A 262 -12.52 27.11 -12.73
C GLY A 262 -13.34 25.97 -13.32
N ARG A 263 -12.78 24.73 -13.35
CA ARG A 263 -13.51 23.53 -13.82
C ARG A 263 -13.81 22.60 -12.66
N ARG A 264 -14.99 22.00 -12.63
CA ARG A 264 -15.29 20.90 -11.71
C ARG A 264 -14.30 19.76 -11.93
N LEU A 265 -13.83 19.17 -10.83
CA LEU A 265 -12.90 18.02 -10.87
C LEU A 265 -13.54 16.74 -11.43
N LEU A 266 -14.85 16.76 -11.63
CA LEU A 266 -15.63 15.63 -12.17
C LEU A 266 -16.71 16.19 -13.14
N GLU A 267 -16.42 16.23 -14.39
CA GLU A 267 -17.33 16.01 -15.50
C GLU A 267 -16.83 14.85 -16.34
#